data_4fc198ac504c8eb2010dfd19a150d129
#
_entry.id   4fc198ac504c8eb2010dfd19a150d129
#
_cell.length_a   1.000
_cell.length_b   1.000
_cell.length_c   1.000
_cell.angle_alpha   90.00
_cell.angle_beta   90.00
_cell.angle_gamma   90.00
#
_symmetry.space_group_name_H-M   'P 1'
#
loop_
_entity.id
_entity.type
_entity.pdbx_description
1 polymer ?
#
loop_
_entity_poly.entity_id
_entity_poly.type
_entity_poly.pdbx_seq_one_letter_code
_entity_poly.pdbx_strand_id
1 'polypeptide(L)'
;MSYAGDVTPEEAWKLLSENPETVLVDCRTAAEWRLVGVADLASLDRDVVYVEWNRTDGARNEGFVDDLVASGITPGESAVVFLCRSGNRSIPAARAATAAGITPSYNMLDGFEGNLDEQGHRGGTGWRASGLPWRQS
;
A
#
# COMPACT_ATOMS: atom_id res chain seq x y z
N MET A 1 0.98 19.75 1.01
CA MET A 1 1.17 18.36 0.62
C MET A 1 -0.09 17.84 -0.05
N SER A 2 0.01 17.06 -1.12
CA SER A 2 -1.12 16.59 -1.90
C SER A 2 -1.67 15.23 -1.43
N TYR A 3 -1.23 14.74 -0.30
CA TYR A 3 -1.75 13.56 0.40
C TYR A 3 -1.53 13.76 1.91
N ALA A 4 -2.11 12.86 2.73
CA ALA A 4 -2.17 13.09 4.18
C ALA A 4 -0.81 13.03 4.87
N GLY A 5 0.12 12.26 4.35
CA GLY A 5 1.46 12.16 4.91
C GLY A 5 2.06 10.77 4.75
N ASP A 6 3.26 10.60 5.27
CA ASP A 6 3.98 9.33 5.27
C ASP A 6 3.80 8.63 6.60
N VAL A 7 3.67 7.31 6.56
CA VAL A 7 3.64 6.46 7.76
C VAL A 7 4.67 5.34 7.62
N THR A 8 5.26 4.93 8.73
CA THR A 8 6.12 3.74 8.74
C THR A 8 5.26 2.48 8.67
N PRO A 9 5.85 1.31 8.35
CA PRO A 9 5.10 0.05 8.41
C PRO A 9 4.46 -0.20 9.77
N GLU A 10 5.15 0.11 10.86
CA GLU A 10 4.61 -0.06 12.21
C GLU A 10 3.44 0.89 12.50
N GLU A 11 3.55 2.15 12.05
CA GLU A 11 2.46 3.12 12.16
C GLU A 11 1.25 2.70 11.32
N ALA A 12 1.48 2.14 10.14
CA ALA A 12 0.43 1.61 9.29
C ALA A 12 -0.29 0.45 9.98
N TRP A 13 0.46 -0.48 10.58
CA TRP A 13 -0.12 -1.59 11.35
C TRP A 13 -0.98 -1.07 12.49
N LYS A 14 -0.50 -0.06 13.20
CA LYS A 14 -1.25 0.57 14.29
C LYS A 14 -2.57 1.16 13.80
N LEU A 15 -2.53 1.92 12.69
CA LEU A 15 -3.75 2.47 12.09
C LEU A 15 -4.74 1.37 11.74
N LEU A 16 -4.27 0.30 11.11
CA LEU A 16 -5.11 -0.84 10.72
C LEU A 16 -5.68 -1.55 11.94
N SER A 17 -4.89 -1.70 13.01
CA SER A 17 -5.31 -2.39 14.22
C SER A 17 -6.32 -1.61 15.04
N GLU A 18 -6.16 -0.29 15.11
CA GLU A 18 -7.00 0.57 15.95
C GLU A 18 -8.25 1.09 15.24
N ASN A 19 -8.24 1.12 13.90
CA ASN A 19 -9.35 1.69 13.12
C ASN A 19 -9.87 0.64 12.13
N PRO A 20 -11.02 0.00 12.42
CA PRO A 20 -11.57 -1.06 11.56
C PRO A 20 -11.86 -0.59 10.13
N GLU A 21 -12.00 0.72 9.92
CA GLU A 21 -12.34 1.30 8.62
C GLU A 21 -11.11 1.63 7.77
N THR A 22 -9.90 1.57 8.36
CA THR A 22 -8.66 1.83 7.61
C THR A 22 -8.39 0.70 6.64
N VAL A 23 -8.07 1.05 5.41
CA VAL A 23 -7.82 0.10 4.31
C VAL A 23 -6.36 0.13 3.91
N LEU A 24 -5.75 -1.04 3.73
CA LEU A 24 -4.42 -1.17 3.15
C LEU A 24 -4.58 -1.52 1.68
N VAL A 25 -4.06 -0.66 0.80
CA VAL A 25 -4.06 -0.89 -0.63
C VAL A 25 -2.64 -1.23 -1.08
N ASP A 26 -2.48 -2.41 -1.65
CA ASP A 26 -1.23 -2.83 -2.27
C ASP A 26 -1.28 -2.41 -3.74
N CYS A 27 -0.50 -1.38 -4.10
CA CYS A 27 -0.50 -0.83 -5.44
C CYS A 27 0.69 -1.32 -6.28
N ARG A 28 1.30 -2.44 -5.89
CA ARG A 28 2.31 -3.12 -6.68
C ARG A 28 1.68 -3.81 -7.88
N THR A 29 2.48 -4.55 -8.65
CA THR A 29 1.98 -5.32 -9.79
C THR A 29 1.52 -6.71 -9.37
N ALA A 30 0.67 -7.33 -10.19
CA ALA A 30 0.21 -8.70 -9.98
C ALA A 30 1.39 -9.69 -9.93
N ALA A 31 2.43 -9.44 -10.73
CA ALA A 31 3.65 -10.27 -10.70
C ALA A 31 4.34 -10.22 -9.33
N GLU A 32 4.42 -9.04 -8.72
CA GLU A 32 5.01 -8.89 -7.39
C GLU A 32 4.17 -9.60 -6.33
N TRP A 33 2.84 -9.50 -6.39
CA TRP A 33 1.96 -10.20 -5.44
C TRP A 33 2.20 -11.71 -5.49
N ARG A 34 2.36 -12.24 -6.70
CA ARG A 34 2.49 -13.68 -6.91
C ARG A 34 3.91 -14.19 -6.59
N LEU A 35 4.95 -13.43 -6.95
CA LEU A 35 6.34 -13.89 -6.86
C LEU A 35 7.02 -13.50 -5.55
N VAL A 36 6.66 -12.36 -4.97
CA VAL A 36 7.35 -11.83 -3.78
C VAL A 36 6.58 -12.16 -2.50
N GLY A 37 5.27 -12.13 -2.55
CA GLY A 37 4.42 -12.31 -1.38
C GLY A 37 3.58 -11.06 -1.11
N VAL A 38 2.71 -11.16 -0.12
CA VAL A 38 1.74 -10.10 0.21
C VAL A 38 1.63 -9.93 1.72
N ALA A 39 1.22 -8.74 2.15
CA ALA A 39 0.88 -8.48 3.55
C ALA A 39 -0.33 -9.35 3.93
N ASP A 40 -0.37 -9.80 5.18
CA ASP A 40 -1.43 -10.66 5.67
C ASP A 40 -2.16 -9.97 6.83
N LEU A 41 -3.42 -9.62 6.61
CA LEU A 41 -4.27 -8.96 7.61
C LEU A 41 -5.27 -9.93 8.26
N ALA A 42 -5.07 -11.24 8.11
CA ALA A 42 -5.98 -12.24 8.65
C ALA A 42 -6.16 -12.12 10.17
N SER A 43 -5.11 -11.78 10.91
CA SER A 43 -5.19 -11.60 12.36
C SER A 43 -6.06 -10.40 12.77
N LEU A 44 -6.31 -9.48 11.85
CA LEU A 44 -7.22 -8.34 12.05
C LEU A 44 -8.61 -8.61 11.45
N ASP A 45 -8.82 -9.81 10.92
CA ASP A 45 -10.05 -10.22 10.23
C ASP A 45 -10.38 -9.28 9.06
N ARG A 46 -9.36 -8.95 8.28
CA ARG A 46 -9.49 -8.05 7.13
C ARG A 46 -8.66 -8.54 5.94
N ASP A 47 -8.99 -8.01 4.77
CA ASP A 47 -8.30 -8.30 3.51
C ASP A 47 -7.53 -7.07 3.03
N VAL A 48 -6.41 -7.31 2.35
CA VAL A 48 -5.70 -6.27 1.60
C VAL A 48 -6.45 -6.02 0.31
N VAL A 49 -6.56 -4.77 -0.11
CA VAL A 49 -7.12 -4.40 -1.40
C VAL A 49 -5.98 -4.30 -2.42
N TYR A 50 -6.11 -4.99 -3.54
CA TYR A 50 -5.08 -5.06 -4.57
C TYR A 50 -5.51 -4.25 -5.79
N VAL A 51 -4.83 -3.13 -6.06
CA VAL A 51 -5.07 -2.30 -7.24
C VAL A 51 -3.74 -1.79 -7.76
N GLU A 52 -3.35 -2.23 -8.95
CA GLU A 52 -2.08 -1.84 -9.54
C GLU A 52 -2.02 -0.35 -9.87
N TRP A 53 -0.94 0.32 -9.46
CA TRP A 53 -0.62 1.66 -9.93
C TRP A 53 -0.04 1.60 -11.35
N ASN A 54 0.93 0.70 -11.55
CA ASN A 54 1.41 0.31 -12.87
C ASN A 54 1.04 -1.15 -13.08
N ARG A 55 0.75 -1.51 -14.32
CA ARG A 55 0.49 -2.91 -14.70
C ARG A 55 1.82 -3.65 -14.81
N THR A 56 1.76 -4.97 -14.85
CA THR A 56 2.96 -5.83 -14.94
C THR A 56 3.82 -5.50 -16.15
N ASP A 57 3.23 -5.03 -17.25
CA ASP A 57 3.96 -4.60 -18.46
C ASP A 57 4.59 -3.21 -18.34
N GLY A 58 4.42 -2.55 -17.20
CA GLY A 58 4.97 -1.22 -16.94
C GLY A 58 4.04 -0.06 -17.31
N ALA A 59 2.92 -0.33 -17.98
CA ALA A 59 1.98 0.72 -18.36
C ALA A 59 1.23 1.24 -17.13
N ARG A 60 0.99 2.55 -17.08
CA ARG A 60 0.21 3.18 -16.02
C ARG A 60 -1.23 2.69 -16.05
N ASN A 61 -1.77 2.34 -14.89
CA ASN A 61 -3.18 2.01 -14.75
C ASN A 61 -4.00 3.30 -14.65
N GLU A 62 -4.53 3.78 -15.76
CA GLU A 62 -5.29 5.01 -15.80
C GLU A 62 -6.64 4.92 -15.09
N GLY A 63 -7.14 3.70 -14.88
CA GLY A 63 -8.37 3.46 -14.11
C GLY A 63 -8.13 3.24 -12.62
N PHE A 64 -6.98 3.65 -12.08
CA PHE A 64 -6.60 3.37 -10.69
C PHE A 64 -7.66 3.82 -9.68
N VAL A 65 -8.13 5.07 -9.78
CA VAL A 65 -9.12 5.59 -8.85
C VAL A 65 -10.47 4.86 -8.99
N ASP A 66 -10.88 4.59 -10.23
CA ASP A 66 -12.11 3.84 -10.49
C ASP A 66 -12.04 2.43 -9.89
N ASP A 67 -10.87 1.80 -9.99
CA ASP A 67 -10.65 0.47 -9.40
C ASP A 67 -10.70 0.51 -7.87
N LEU A 68 -10.18 1.58 -7.25
CA LEU A 68 -10.29 1.77 -5.80
C LEU A 68 -11.74 1.83 -5.37
N VAL A 69 -12.54 2.62 -6.05
CA VAL A 69 -13.97 2.77 -5.75
C VAL A 69 -14.71 1.44 -5.97
N ALA A 70 -14.39 0.75 -7.06
CA ALA A 70 -14.98 -0.56 -7.36
C ALA A 70 -14.62 -1.62 -6.30
N SER A 71 -13.50 -1.44 -5.60
CA SER A 71 -13.08 -2.33 -4.51
C SER A 71 -13.79 -2.04 -3.18
N GLY A 72 -14.68 -1.06 -3.15
CA GLY A 72 -15.47 -0.73 -1.96
C GLY A 72 -14.95 0.45 -1.15
N ILE A 73 -13.92 1.14 -1.63
CA ILE A 73 -13.41 2.34 -0.96
C ILE A 73 -14.31 3.53 -1.30
N THR A 74 -14.90 4.12 -0.27
CA THR A 74 -15.82 5.25 -0.43
C THR A 74 -15.09 6.55 -0.08
N PRO A 75 -15.08 7.54 -0.99
CA PRO A 75 -14.45 8.84 -0.69
C PRO A 75 -15.00 9.45 0.60
N GLY A 76 -14.08 9.90 1.47
CA GLY A 76 -14.42 10.58 2.71
C GLY A 76 -14.81 9.68 3.88
N GLU A 77 -14.90 8.38 3.71
CA GLU A 77 -15.33 7.45 4.76
C GLU A 77 -14.22 6.62 5.39
N SER A 78 -13.14 6.36 4.66
CA SER A 78 -12.08 5.48 5.15
C SER A 78 -10.72 6.10 4.96
N ALA A 79 -9.85 5.96 5.96
CA ALA A 79 -8.43 6.22 5.78
C ALA A 79 -7.83 5.09 4.94
N VAL A 80 -6.91 5.44 4.05
CA VAL A 80 -6.26 4.47 3.16
C VAL A 80 -4.75 4.60 3.28
N VAL A 81 -4.07 3.47 3.40
CA VAL A 81 -2.61 3.40 3.39
C VAL A 81 -2.20 2.69 2.10
N PHE A 82 -1.34 3.34 1.31
CA PHE A 82 -0.85 2.77 0.06
C PHE A 82 0.52 2.14 0.25
N LEU A 83 0.66 0.89 -0.17
CA LEU A 83 1.85 0.06 -0.06
C LEU A 83 2.37 -0.25 -1.46
N CYS A 84 3.66 0.02 -1.70
CA CYS A 84 4.35 -0.48 -2.89
C CYS A 84 5.64 -1.19 -2.48
N ARG A 85 6.60 -1.36 -3.40
CA ARG A 85 7.81 -2.11 -3.09
C ARG A 85 8.71 -1.38 -2.08
N SER A 86 8.93 -0.08 -2.30
CA SER A 86 9.89 0.72 -1.51
C SER A 86 9.37 2.09 -1.11
N GLY A 87 8.10 2.39 -1.36
CA GLY A 87 7.49 3.67 -0.98
C GLY A 87 7.48 4.74 -2.08
N ASN A 88 7.88 4.40 -3.31
CA ASN A 88 7.94 5.37 -4.41
C ASN A 88 6.67 5.44 -5.26
N ARG A 89 6.13 4.29 -5.69
CA ARG A 89 4.89 4.23 -6.50
C ARG A 89 3.67 4.62 -5.67
N SER A 90 3.72 4.39 -4.37
CA SER A 90 2.62 4.70 -3.45
C SER A 90 2.44 6.21 -3.22
N ILE A 91 3.47 7.02 -3.47
CA ILE A 91 3.35 8.48 -3.37
C ILE A 91 2.36 9.02 -4.42
N PRO A 92 2.58 8.79 -5.74
CA PRO A 92 1.60 9.25 -6.73
C PRO A 92 0.23 8.57 -6.57
N ALA A 93 0.20 7.33 -6.09
CA ALA A 93 -1.06 6.65 -5.79
C ALA A 93 -1.86 7.39 -4.71
N ALA A 94 -1.20 7.76 -3.59
CA ALA A 94 -1.84 8.51 -2.52
C ALA A 94 -2.29 9.91 -2.99
N ARG A 95 -1.50 10.54 -3.87
CA ARG A 95 -1.86 11.84 -4.44
C ARG A 95 -3.11 11.75 -5.32
N ALA A 96 -3.17 10.73 -6.17
CA ALA A 96 -4.33 10.53 -7.05
C ALA A 96 -5.60 10.25 -6.24
N ALA A 97 -5.49 9.43 -5.21
CA ALA A 97 -6.60 9.14 -4.32
C ALA A 97 -7.09 10.41 -3.60
N THR A 98 -6.16 11.20 -3.07
CA THR A 98 -6.49 12.46 -2.38
C THR A 98 -7.21 13.42 -3.32
N ALA A 99 -6.73 13.55 -4.56
CA ALA A 99 -7.36 14.42 -5.55
C ALA A 99 -8.79 13.98 -5.89
N ALA A 100 -9.09 12.70 -5.72
CA ALA A 100 -10.43 12.14 -5.96
C ALA A 100 -11.33 12.18 -4.71
N GLY A 101 -10.86 12.75 -3.61
CA GLY A 101 -11.64 12.86 -2.37
C GLY A 101 -11.51 11.66 -1.45
N ILE A 102 -10.64 10.72 -1.76
CA ILE A 102 -10.33 9.58 -0.88
C ILE A 102 -9.33 10.08 0.15
N THR A 103 -9.83 10.52 1.30
CA THR A 103 -9.02 11.16 2.34
C THR A 103 -9.39 10.61 3.72
N PRO A 104 -8.43 10.48 4.63
CA PRO A 104 -7.00 10.69 4.42
C PRO A 104 -6.35 9.53 3.66
N SER A 105 -5.41 9.82 2.77
CA SER A 105 -4.61 8.82 2.07
C SER A 105 -3.15 8.99 2.45
N TYR A 106 -2.53 7.91 2.90
CA TYR A 106 -1.14 7.90 3.40
C TYR A 106 -0.24 7.09 2.48
N ASN A 107 1.03 7.48 2.42
CA ASN A 107 2.08 6.69 1.80
C ASN A 107 2.80 5.87 2.88
N MET A 108 2.98 4.57 2.67
CA MET A 108 3.80 3.76 3.58
C MET A 108 5.27 3.86 3.14
N LEU A 109 6.09 4.42 4.02
CA LEU A 109 7.54 4.49 3.81
C LEU A 109 8.12 3.09 3.71
N ASP A 110 9.15 2.94 2.90
CA ASP A 110 9.91 1.70 2.71
C ASP A 110 9.12 0.54 2.08
N GLY A 111 7.80 0.64 1.97
CA GLY A 111 6.98 -0.35 1.29
C GLY A 111 7.08 -1.76 1.84
N PHE A 112 6.88 -2.74 0.96
CA PHE A 112 6.89 -4.16 1.34
C PHE A 112 8.29 -4.73 1.49
N GLU A 113 9.21 -4.37 0.58
CA GLU A 113 10.57 -4.95 0.51
C GLU A 113 11.66 -4.02 1.02
N GLY A 114 11.34 -2.74 1.24
CA GLY A 114 12.30 -1.76 1.70
C GLY A 114 13.11 -1.13 0.57
N ASN A 115 13.95 -0.20 0.98
CA ASN A 115 14.87 0.50 0.08
C ASN A 115 16.16 -0.29 -0.07
N LEU A 116 16.96 0.05 -1.10
CA LEU A 116 18.28 -0.53 -1.28
C LEU A 116 19.22 -0.02 -0.19
N ASP A 117 20.00 -0.92 0.42
CA ASP A 117 21.04 -0.54 1.37
C ASP A 117 22.32 -0.11 0.62
N GLU A 118 23.41 0.13 1.35
CA GLU A 118 24.68 0.57 0.77
C GLU A 118 25.29 -0.43 -0.20
N GLN A 119 24.95 -1.71 -0.04
CA GLN A 119 25.41 -2.78 -0.93
C GLN A 119 24.44 -3.06 -2.08
N GLY A 120 23.35 -2.30 -2.18
CA GLY A 120 22.33 -2.50 -3.22
C GLY A 120 21.36 -3.64 -2.93
N HIS A 121 21.21 -4.04 -1.67
CA HIS A 121 20.29 -5.09 -1.26
C HIS A 121 19.04 -4.53 -0.60
N ARG A 122 17.90 -5.20 -0.80
CA ARG A 122 16.65 -4.91 -0.11
C ARG A 122 16.49 -5.86 1.07
N GLY A 123 15.54 -5.54 1.95
CA GLY A 123 15.18 -6.41 3.06
C GLY A 123 15.63 -5.92 4.42
N GLY A 124 16.30 -4.76 4.48
CA GLY A 124 16.67 -4.13 5.76
C GLY A 124 15.57 -3.29 6.38
N THR A 125 14.61 -2.85 5.58
CA THR A 125 13.47 -2.04 6.01
C THR A 125 12.20 -2.55 5.33
N GLY A 126 11.05 -1.96 5.67
CA GLY A 126 9.77 -2.28 5.06
C GLY A 126 8.92 -3.23 5.88
N TRP A 127 7.75 -3.57 5.33
CA TRP A 127 6.76 -4.42 6.01
C TRP A 127 7.35 -5.74 6.52
N ARG A 128 8.01 -6.47 5.63
CA ARG A 128 8.61 -7.78 6.00
C ARG A 128 9.70 -7.64 7.04
N ALA A 129 10.61 -6.67 6.86
CA ALA A 129 11.74 -6.47 7.77
C ALA A 129 11.28 -6.03 9.17
N SER A 130 10.12 -5.36 9.25
CA SER A 130 9.53 -4.91 10.52
C SER A 130 8.88 -6.06 11.30
N GLY A 131 8.87 -7.27 10.77
CA GLY A 131 8.27 -8.43 11.42
C GLY A 131 6.74 -8.46 11.36
N LEU A 132 6.14 -7.66 10.49
CA LEU A 132 4.69 -7.63 10.31
C LEU A 132 4.22 -8.85 9.50
N PRO A 133 2.97 -9.31 9.71
CA PRO A 133 2.51 -10.53 9.04
C PRO A 133 2.49 -10.43 7.52
N TRP A 134 3.03 -11.45 6.86
CA TRP A 134 3.01 -11.57 5.41
C TRP A 134 3.04 -13.05 5.01
N ARG A 135 2.68 -13.33 3.76
CA ARG A 135 2.64 -14.70 3.25
C ARG A 135 3.01 -14.74 1.78
N GLN A 136 3.44 -15.90 1.32
CA GLN A 136 3.55 -16.17 -0.11
C GLN A 136 2.15 -16.39 -0.68
N SER A 137 1.90 -15.82 -1.83
CA SER A 137 0.58 -15.93 -2.46
C SER A 137 0.54 -17.02 -3.53
#